data_8baaa65464c595db34614fc2d71e362f
#
_entry.id   8baaa65464c595db34614fc2d71e362f
#
_cell.length_a   1.000
_cell.length_b   1.000
_cell.length_c   1.000
_cell.angle_alpha   90.00
_cell.angle_beta   90.00
_cell.angle_gamma   90.00
#
_symmetry.space_group_name_H-M   'P 1'
#
loop_
_entity.id
_entity.type
_entity.pdbx_description
1 polymer ?
#
loop_
_entity_poly.entity_id
_entity_poly.type
_entity_poly.pdbx_seq_one_letter_code
_entity_poly.pdbx_strand_id
1 'polypeptide(L)'
;MNTTSIRKINDRGVRLDMDLVQEAIEMDTRSRSELTAAMKDMTALDNPNSVQQMKQWLKGNGLATDSLGKKVVAELIKTAPPELQTVLELRQQLAKSSVKKYQTMERAVCDDGRARGMFMFYGANRTGRWAGRLIQLQNLPQNHLEDLADARALVKSGDFEAVKLLYEDVPDTLSQLIRTAFIPKDGMQLYVSDFSAIEARVIAWYLGLPIPEKLKAVLEQLHDRDSEEEHKHDE
;
A
#
# COMPACT_ATOMS: atom_id res chain seq x y z
N MET A 1 -20.03 0.76 22.42
CA MET A 1 -19.93 1.94 21.53
C MET A 1 -21.30 2.23 20.99
N ASN A 2 -21.77 3.46 21.11
CA ASN A 2 -23.11 3.84 20.70
C ASN A 2 -23.16 3.97 19.15
N THR A 3 -24.23 3.47 18.53
CA THR A 3 -24.48 3.59 17.07
C THR A 3 -24.31 5.02 16.53
N THR A 4 -24.60 6.02 17.37
CA THR A 4 -24.40 7.44 17.09
C THR A 4 -22.94 7.82 16.82
N SER A 5 -21.97 7.21 17.54
CA SER A 5 -20.53 7.49 17.35
C SER A 5 -20.02 6.92 16.02
N ILE A 6 -20.49 5.72 15.65
CA ILE A 6 -20.14 5.07 14.37
C ILE A 6 -20.63 5.90 13.18
N ARG A 7 -21.88 6.37 13.27
CA ARG A 7 -22.45 7.22 12.26
C ARG A 7 -21.65 8.53 12.10
N LYS A 8 -21.29 9.17 13.21
CA LYS A 8 -20.47 10.40 13.20
C LYS A 8 -19.11 10.21 12.51
N ILE A 9 -18.43 9.08 12.73
CA ILE A 9 -17.14 8.79 12.07
C ILE A 9 -17.34 8.67 10.56
N ASN A 10 -18.31 7.87 10.12
CA ASN A 10 -18.59 7.66 8.71
C ASN A 10 -19.11 8.93 8.02
N ASP A 11 -19.97 9.70 8.68
CA ASP A 11 -20.53 10.94 8.13
C ASP A 11 -19.47 12.06 8.04
N ARG A 12 -18.51 12.11 8.98
CA ARG A 12 -17.38 13.05 8.92
C ARG A 12 -16.48 12.74 7.72
N GLY A 13 -16.15 11.48 7.51
CA GLY A 13 -15.22 11.02 6.48
C GLY A 13 -13.82 11.57 6.64
N VAL A 14 -12.96 11.28 5.68
CA VAL A 14 -11.56 11.76 5.61
C VAL A 14 -11.34 12.50 4.31
N ARG A 15 -10.65 13.65 4.36
CA ARG A 15 -10.32 14.45 3.18
C ARG A 15 -9.22 13.77 2.36
N LEU A 16 -9.35 13.84 1.05
CA LEU A 16 -8.40 13.30 0.09
C LEU A 16 -7.70 14.43 -0.66
N ASP A 17 -6.41 14.25 -0.92
CA ASP A 17 -5.65 15.09 -1.86
C ASP A 17 -5.93 14.60 -3.29
N MET A 18 -6.93 15.18 -3.93
CA MET A 18 -7.39 14.73 -5.24
C MET A 18 -6.39 15.04 -6.34
N ASP A 19 -5.56 16.07 -6.21
CA ASP A 19 -4.49 16.35 -7.16
C ASP A 19 -3.50 15.17 -7.18
N LEU A 20 -3.04 14.73 -6.00
CA LEU A 20 -2.19 13.55 -5.88
C LEU A 20 -2.87 12.27 -6.42
N VAL A 21 -4.16 12.10 -6.14
CA VAL A 21 -4.92 10.91 -6.57
C VAL A 21 -4.99 10.85 -8.10
N GLN A 22 -5.28 11.96 -8.78
CA GLN A 22 -5.40 12.03 -10.23
C GLN A 22 -4.05 11.78 -10.91
N GLU A 23 -3.00 12.47 -10.49
CA GLU A 23 -1.66 12.28 -11.03
C GLU A 23 -1.16 10.83 -10.83
N ALA A 24 -1.43 10.23 -9.67
CA ALA A 24 -1.08 8.84 -9.43
C ALA A 24 -1.83 7.85 -10.35
N ILE A 25 -3.08 8.13 -10.70
CA ILE A 25 -3.85 7.32 -11.67
C ILE A 25 -3.27 7.45 -13.08
N GLU A 26 -2.92 8.66 -13.49
CA GLU A 26 -2.30 8.91 -14.80
C GLU A 26 -0.94 8.24 -14.91
N MET A 27 -0.09 8.40 -13.89
CA MET A 27 1.22 7.75 -13.84
C MET A 27 1.13 6.21 -13.83
N ASP A 28 0.19 5.61 -13.06
CA ASP A 28 -0.02 4.16 -13.09
C ASP A 28 -0.46 3.68 -14.47
N THR A 29 -1.34 4.42 -15.13
CA THR A 29 -1.82 4.10 -16.47
C THR A 29 -0.68 4.11 -17.49
N ARG A 30 0.15 5.15 -17.46
CA ARG A 30 1.31 5.28 -18.34
C ARG A 30 2.34 4.18 -18.05
N SER A 31 2.71 3.98 -16.77
CA SER A 31 3.64 2.94 -16.35
C SER A 31 3.18 1.55 -16.79
N ARG A 32 1.91 1.21 -16.58
CA ARG A 32 1.35 -0.08 -17.04
C ARG A 32 1.42 -0.26 -18.54
N SER A 33 1.18 0.79 -19.31
CA SER A 33 1.30 0.75 -20.77
C SER A 33 2.74 0.45 -21.19
N GLU A 34 3.72 1.16 -20.64
CA GLU A 34 5.14 0.97 -20.94
C GLU A 34 5.63 -0.44 -20.52
N LEU A 35 5.31 -0.87 -19.29
CA LEU A 35 5.67 -2.19 -18.78
C LEU A 35 5.04 -3.32 -19.60
N THR A 36 3.79 -3.16 -20.04
CA THR A 36 3.11 -4.15 -20.88
C THR A 36 3.72 -4.20 -22.29
N ALA A 37 4.09 -3.06 -22.85
CA ALA A 37 4.79 -3.01 -24.14
C ALA A 37 6.16 -3.72 -24.05
N ALA A 38 6.97 -3.38 -23.05
CA ALA A 38 8.25 -4.03 -22.82
C ALA A 38 8.12 -5.55 -22.64
N MET A 39 7.12 -6.02 -21.88
CA MET A 39 6.88 -7.46 -21.77
C MET A 39 6.46 -8.11 -23.07
N LYS A 40 5.65 -7.44 -23.91
CA LYS A 40 5.27 -7.96 -25.23
C LYS A 40 6.49 -8.10 -26.14
N ASP A 41 7.34 -7.08 -26.14
CA ASP A 41 8.56 -7.09 -26.98
C ASP A 41 9.52 -8.22 -26.58
N MET A 42 9.66 -8.48 -25.27
CA MET A 42 10.53 -9.55 -24.76
C MET A 42 9.96 -10.96 -24.92
N THR A 43 8.64 -11.12 -24.81
CA THR A 43 8.01 -12.44 -24.75
C THR A 43 7.30 -12.83 -26.03
N ALA A 44 7.00 -11.88 -26.91
CA ALA A 44 6.15 -12.03 -28.10
C ALA A 44 4.73 -12.58 -27.78
N LEU A 45 4.26 -12.41 -26.54
CA LEU A 45 2.93 -12.84 -26.12
C LEU A 45 1.88 -11.81 -26.47
N ASP A 46 0.72 -12.24 -26.94
CA ASP A 46 -0.42 -11.34 -27.20
C ASP A 46 -0.90 -10.66 -25.91
N ASN A 47 -0.98 -11.44 -24.82
CA ASN A 47 -1.36 -10.93 -23.51
C ASN A 47 -0.38 -11.42 -22.42
N PRO A 48 0.70 -10.67 -22.15
CA PRO A 48 1.69 -11.03 -21.15
C PRO A 48 1.14 -11.00 -19.70
N ASN A 49 -0.04 -10.38 -19.50
CA ASN A 49 -0.74 -10.41 -18.21
C ASN A 49 -1.49 -11.72 -17.97
N SER A 50 -1.72 -12.54 -18.99
CA SER A 50 -2.33 -13.86 -18.86
C SER A 50 -1.41 -14.81 -18.09
N VAL A 51 -1.89 -15.32 -16.96
CA VAL A 51 -1.16 -16.30 -16.14
C VAL A 51 -0.84 -17.56 -16.96
N GLN A 52 -1.79 -17.99 -17.79
CA GLN A 52 -1.64 -19.20 -18.60
C GLN A 52 -0.56 -19.03 -19.69
N GLN A 53 -0.63 -17.95 -20.47
CA GLN A 53 0.36 -17.67 -21.53
C GLN A 53 1.75 -17.49 -20.93
N MET A 54 1.89 -16.75 -19.84
CA MET A 54 3.16 -16.55 -19.15
C MET A 54 3.77 -17.85 -18.62
N LYS A 55 2.97 -18.73 -18.03
CA LYS A 55 3.45 -20.05 -17.58
C LYS A 55 3.95 -20.91 -18.75
N GLN A 56 3.24 -20.92 -19.86
CA GLN A 56 3.64 -21.66 -21.06
C GLN A 56 4.96 -21.11 -21.61
N TRP A 57 5.08 -19.78 -21.69
CA TRP A 57 6.27 -19.12 -22.16
C TRP A 57 7.49 -19.42 -21.25
N LEU A 58 7.34 -19.30 -19.94
CA LEU A 58 8.40 -19.63 -18.95
C LEU A 58 8.81 -21.10 -19.08
N LYS A 59 7.86 -22.03 -19.21
CA LYS A 59 8.15 -23.45 -19.42
C LYS A 59 8.91 -23.71 -20.71
N GLY A 60 8.56 -23.02 -21.80
CA GLY A 60 9.28 -23.09 -23.08
C GLY A 60 10.73 -22.56 -22.99
N ASN A 61 11.01 -21.68 -22.05
CA ASN A 61 12.35 -21.13 -21.77
C ASN A 61 13.06 -21.86 -20.60
N GLY A 62 12.60 -23.06 -20.24
CA GLY A 62 13.29 -23.90 -19.25
C GLY A 62 12.92 -23.63 -17.79
N LEU A 63 11.98 -22.71 -17.51
CA LEU A 63 11.54 -22.37 -16.16
C LEU A 63 10.08 -22.80 -15.93
N ALA A 64 9.87 -24.03 -15.46
CA ALA A 64 8.52 -24.53 -15.14
C ALA A 64 8.06 -24.05 -13.77
N THR A 65 6.84 -23.55 -13.69
CA THR A 65 6.21 -23.12 -12.42
C THR A 65 4.71 -23.40 -12.40
N ASP A 66 4.20 -23.79 -11.24
CA ASP A 66 2.78 -24.03 -11.04
C ASP A 66 2.02 -22.80 -10.61
N SER A 67 2.72 -21.75 -10.18
CA SER A 67 2.12 -20.52 -9.68
C SER A 67 2.96 -19.28 -10.08
N LEU A 68 2.25 -18.17 -10.36
CA LEU A 68 2.85 -16.85 -10.52
C LEU A 68 2.41 -15.90 -9.40
N GLY A 69 2.15 -16.45 -8.20
CA GLY A 69 1.87 -15.68 -7.01
C GLY A 69 3.10 -14.91 -6.52
N LYS A 70 2.88 -13.78 -5.82
CA LYS A 70 3.93 -12.84 -5.39
C LYS A 70 5.15 -13.52 -4.75
N LYS A 71 4.96 -14.49 -3.85
CA LYS A 71 6.06 -15.20 -3.18
C LYS A 71 6.86 -16.07 -4.15
N VAL A 72 6.16 -16.79 -5.03
CA VAL A 72 6.78 -17.69 -6.00
C VAL A 72 7.60 -16.88 -7.02
N VAL A 73 7.05 -15.80 -7.55
CA VAL A 73 7.78 -14.92 -8.48
C VAL A 73 9.03 -14.34 -7.82
N ALA A 74 8.96 -13.89 -6.57
CA ALA A 74 10.12 -13.39 -5.83
C ALA A 74 11.22 -14.44 -5.64
N GLU A 75 10.88 -15.71 -5.46
CA GLU A 75 11.87 -16.80 -5.40
C GLU A 75 12.43 -17.15 -6.79
N LEU A 76 11.59 -17.16 -7.81
CA LEU A 76 12.04 -17.42 -9.18
C LEU A 76 13.02 -16.36 -9.68
N ILE A 77 12.81 -15.08 -9.37
CA ILE A 77 13.75 -13.99 -9.72
C ILE A 77 15.17 -14.28 -9.21
N LYS A 78 15.32 -14.86 -8.01
CA LYS A 78 16.64 -15.13 -7.42
C LYS A 78 17.41 -16.23 -8.14
N THR A 79 16.75 -17.13 -8.83
CA THR A 79 17.33 -18.35 -9.41
C THR A 79 17.25 -18.42 -10.94
N ALA A 80 16.43 -17.56 -11.56
CA ALA A 80 16.23 -17.56 -13.00
C ALA A 80 17.46 -16.98 -13.76
N PRO A 81 17.68 -17.37 -15.02
CA PRO A 81 18.60 -16.70 -15.91
C PRO A 81 18.27 -15.20 -16.08
N PRO A 82 19.26 -14.32 -16.34
CA PRO A 82 19.06 -12.86 -16.40
C PRO A 82 17.92 -12.40 -17.31
N GLU A 83 17.77 -13.03 -18.48
CA GLU A 83 16.68 -12.70 -19.43
C GLU A 83 15.31 -12.98 -18.85
N LEU A 84 15.14 -14.07 -18.11
CA LEU A 84 13.90 -14.43 -17.44
C LEU A 84 13.68 -13.61 -16.17
N GLN A 85 14.75 -13.19 -15.47
CA GLN A 85 14.66 -12.29 -14.32
C GLN A 85 13.97 -10.99 -14.71
N THR A 86 14.41 -10.33 -15.78
CA THR A 86 13.84 -9.08 -16.26
C THR A 86 12.32 -9.22 -16.54
N VAL A 87 11.91 -10.30 -17.21
CA VAL A 87 10.48 -10.56 -17.47
C VAL A 87 9.70 -10.78 -16.19
N LEU A 88 10.28 -11.50 -15.22
CA LEU A 88 9.64 -11.73 -13.92
C LEU A 88 9.53 -10.46 -13.08
N GLU A 89 10.52 -9.55 -13.12
CA GLU A 89 10.51 -8.24 -12.48
C GLU A 89 9.42 -7.35 -13.09
N LEU A 90 9.34 -7.24 -14.41
CA LEU A 90 8.26 -6.52 -15.09
C LEU A 90 6.89 -7.09 -14.71
N ARG A 91 6.77 -8.41 -14.62
CA ARG A 91 5.56 -9.09 -14.16
C ARG A 91 5.21 -8.74 -12.72
N GLN A 92 6.21 -8.66 -11.84
CA GLN A 92 6.03 -8.29 -10.44
C GLN A 92 5.52 -6.85 -10.30
N GLN A 93 6.08 -5.91 -11.05
CA GLN A 93 5.63 -4.51 -11.10
C GLN A 93 4.19 -4.42 -11.60
N LEU A 94 3.83 -5.08 -12.71
CA LEU A 94 2.47 -5.11 -13.25
C LEU A 94 1.44 -5.75 -12.30
N ALA A 95 1.87 -6.68 -11.46
CA ALA A 95 0.99 -7.35 -10.48
C ALA A 95 0.65 -6.47 -9.26
N LYS A 96 1.27 -5.29 -9.09
CA LYS A 96 0.96 -4.34 -8.01
C LYS A 96 -0.51 -3.90 -8.09
N SER A 97 -1.34 -4.45 -7.23
CA SER A 97 -2.78 -4.15 -7.19
C SER A 97 -3.14 -3.01 -6.25
N SER A 98 -2.22 -2.62 -5.35
CA SER A 98 -2.44 -1.57 -4.35
C SER A 98 -2.76 -0.21 -4.99
N VAL A 99 -2.18 0.09 -6.16
CA VAL A 99 -2.39 1.34 -6.90
C VAL A 99 -3.87 1.55 -7.30
N LYS A 100 -4.65 0.47 -7.45
CA LYS A 100 -6.10 0.54 -7.67
C LYS A 100 -6.86 1.27 -6.55
N LYS A 101 -6.22 1.49 -5.41
CA LYS A 101 -6.77 2.29 -4.31
C LYS A 101 -7.03 3.74 -4.72
N TYR A 102 -6.18 4.33 -5.58
CA TYR A 102 -6.42 5.67 -6.11
C TYR A 102 -7.71 5.76 -6.93
N GLN A 103 -7.97 4.78 -7.80
CA GLN A 103 -9.24 4.69 -8.53
C GLN A 103 -10.45 4.51 -7.58
N THR A 104 -10.24 3.81 -6.47
CA THR A 104 -11.29 3.67 -5.44
C THR A 104 -11.50 4.99 -4.70
N MET A 105 -10.44 5.76 -4.44
CA MET A 105 -10.52 7.10 -3.84
C MET A 105 -11.29 8.07 -4.73
N GLU A 106 -10.96 8.10 -6.04
CA GLU A 106 -11.65 8.91 -7.04
C GLU A 106 -13.15 8.62 -7.08
N ARG A 107 -13.55 7.34 -7.01
CA ARG A 107 -14.98 6.95 -7.02
C ARG A 107 -15.69 7.16 -5.68
N ALA A 108 -14.95 7.22 -4.59
CA ALA A 108 -15.51 7.33 -3.23
C ALA A 108 -15.54 8.75 -2.69
N VAL A 109 -14.85 9.69 -3.35
CA VAL A 109 -14.82 11.09 -2.94
C VAL A 109 -16.18 11.74 -3.19
N CYS A 110 -16.65 12.53 -2.20
CA CYS A 110 -17.83 13.36 -2.31
C CYS A 110 -17.43 14.77 -2.80
N ASP A 111 -18.42 15.59 -3.15
CA ASP A 111 -18.24 16.95 -3.69
C ASP A 111 -17.40 17.87 -2.79
N ASP A 112 -17.32 17.60 -1.49
CA ASP A 112 -16.51 18.34 -0.53
C ASP A 112 -15.08 17.80 -0.35
N GLY A 113 -14.62 16.90 -1.23
CA GLY A 113 -13.29 16.31 -1.22
C GLY A 113 -13.08 15.24 -0.14
N ARG A 114 -14.14 14.72 0.47
CA ARG A 114 -14.06 13.72 1.55
C ARG A 114 -14.62 12.36 1.12
N ALA A 115 -13.92 11.30 1.49
CA ALA A 115 -14.46 9.94 1.39
C ALA A 115 -15.21 9.58 2.68
N ARG A 116 -16.42 9.03 2.54
CA ARG A 116 -17.35 8.69 3.64
C ARG A 116 -17.74 7.22 3.64
N GLY A 117 -18.34 6.74 4.72
CA GLY A 117 -18.86 5.37 4.80
C GLY A 117 -17.78 4.28 4.77
N MET A 118 -16.55 4.60 5.18
CA MET A 118 -15.39 3.71 5.03
C MET A 118 -15.28 2.65 6.11
N PHE A 119 -16.09 2.70 7.15
CA PHE A 119 -15.99 1.80 8.30
C PHE A 119 -17.29 1.07 8.57
N MET A 120 -17.19 -0.21 8.89
CA MET A 120 -18.30 -1.05 9.32
C MET A 120 -17.99 -1.64 10.69
N PHE A 121 -18.85 -1.29 11.66
CA PHE A 121 -18.77 -1.89 13.00
C PHE A 121 -19.12 -3.38 12.91
N TYR A 122 -18.36 -4.20 13.64
CA TYR A 122 -18.54 -5.66 13.67
C TYR A 122 -18.51 -6.30 12.27
N GLY A 123 -17.81 -5.68 11.31
CA GLY A 123 -17.80 -6.13 9.91
C GLY A 123 -17.00 -7.40 9.67
N ALA A 124 -16.07 -7.75 10.57
CA ALA A 124 -15.32 -8.99 10.53
C ALA A 124 -16.02 -10.05 11.38
N ASN A 125 -16.93 -10.80 10.78
CA ASN A 125 -17.84 -11.72 11.47
C ASN A 125 -17.16 -12.72 12.43
N ARG A 126 -15.94 -13.18 12.13
CA ARG A 126 -15.22 -14.15 12.97
C ARG A 126 -14.63 -13.54 14.23
N THR A 127 -14.24 -12.27 14.20
CA THR A 127 -13.47 -11.63 15.27
C THR A 127 -14.20 -10.48 15.93
N GLY A 128 -15.33 -10.05 15.39
CA GLY A 128 -16.06 -8.86 15.86
C GLY A 128 -15.31 -7.54 15.64
N ARG A 129 -14.18 -7.56 14.90
CA ARG A 129 -13.39 -6.35 14.60
C ARG A 129 -14.13 -5.45 13.62
N TRP A 130 -13.77 -4.18 13.61
CA TRP A 130 -14.15 -3.25 12.57
C TRP A 130 -13.65 -3.74 11.21
N ALA A 131 -14.47 -3.63 10.19
CA ALA A 131 -14.06 -3.86 8.81
C ALA A 131 -14.00 -2.54 8.04
N GLY A 132 -13.02 -2.44 7.15
CA GLY A 132 -12.95 -1.36 6.19
C GLY A 132 -13.84 -1.62 4.99
N ARG A 133 -14.39 -0.55 4.46
CA ARG A 133 -15.15 -0.52 3.22
C ARG A 133 -14.47 0.40 2.23
N LEU A 134 -14.82 0.30 0.96
CA LEU A 134 -14.29 1.13 -0.12
C LEU A 134 -12.75 1.07 -0.15
N ILE A 135 -12.08 2.11 0.32
CA ILE A 135 -10.62 2.23 0.30
C ILE A 135 -9.93 1.23 1.26
N GLN A 136 -10.61 0.78 2.33
CA GLN A 136 -10.08 -0.14 3.34
C GLN A 136 -8.80 0.38 4.00
N LEU A 137 -8.90 1.47 4.76
CA LEU A 137 -7.78 2.18 5.38
C LEU A 137 -6.81 1.29 6.16
N GLN A 138 -7.32 0.29 6.89
CA GLN A 138 -6.51 -0.64 7.68
C GLN A 138 -5.65 -1.60 6.84
N ASN A 139 -5.92 -1.71 5.54
CA ASN A 139 -5.21 -2.60 4.62
C ASN A 139 -4.33 -1.83 3.62
N LEU A 140 -3.94 -0.62 3.94
CA LEU A 140 -3.04 0.17 3.11
C LEU A 140 -1.58 -0.30 3.30
N PRO A 141 -0.77 -0.28 2.23
CA PRO A 141 0.65 -0.58 2.32
C PRO A 141 1.37 0.31 3.34
N GLN A 142 2.44 -0.20 3.93
CA GLN A 142 3.36 0.59 4.73
C GLN A 142 4.31 1.37 3.82
N ASN A 143 4.79 2.51 4.31
CA ASN A 143 5.82 3.30 3.64
C ASN A 143 7.20 2.78 4.06
N HIS A 144 8.13 2.79 3.12
CA HIS A 144 9.53 2.44 3.34
C HIS A 144 10.46 3.41 2.61
N LEU A 145 9.91 4.43 1.92
CA LEU A 145 10.68 5.50 1.29
C LEU A 145 11.16 6.47 2.37
N GLU A 146 12.46 6.73 2.40
CA GLU A 146 13.07 7.69 3.31
C GLU A 146 12.72 9.14 2.94
N ASP A 147 12.56 9.40 1.64
CA ASP A 147 12.24 10.69 1.03
C ASP A 147 10.75 10.79 0.60
N LEU A 148 9.86 10.27 1.43
CA LEU A 148 8.43 10.16 1.13
C LEU A 148 7.78 11.51 0.72
N ALA A 149 8.23 12.62 1.32
CA ALA A 149 7.71 13.95 1.03
C ALA A 149 8.11 14.41 -0.38
N ASP A 150 9.34 14.14 -0.79
CA ASP A 150 9.86 14.52 -2.11
C ASP A 150 9.21 13.63 -3.20
N ALA A 151 9.11 12.33 -2.97
CA ALA A 151 8.39 11.43 -3.84
C ALA A 151 6.93 11.88 -4.05
N ARG A 152 6.27 12.30 -2.97
CA ARG A 152 4.90 12.82 -3.02
C ARG A 152 4.79 14.10 -3.83
N ALA A 153 5.71 15.05 -3.60
CA ALA A 153 5.74 16.32 -4.33
C ALA A 153 5.97 16.08 -5.83
N LEU A 154 6.89 15.18 -6.16
CA LEU A 154 7.23 14.82 -7.53
C LEU A 154 6.05 14.14 -8.25
N VAL A 155 5.39 13.19 -7.62
CA VAL A 155 4.18 12.58 -8.20
C VAL A 155 3.08 13.63 -8.39
N LYS A 156 2.88 14.51 -7.42
CA LYS A 156 1.87 15.58 -7.50
C LYS A 156 2.17 16.60 -8.59
N SER A 157 3.44 16.78 -8.98
CA SER A 157 3.81 17.66 -10.11
C SER A 157 3.52 17.08 -11.48
N GLY A 158 3.17 15.79 -11.58
CA GLY A 158 2.89 15.11 -12.86
C GLY A 158 4.15 14.73 -13.64
N ASP A 159 5.36 14.89 -13.08
CA ASP A 159 6.61 14.58 -13.78
C ASP A 159 6.92 13.07 -13.73
N PHE A 160 6.29 12.33 -14.63
CA PHE A 160 6.47 10.88 -14.75
C PHE A 160 7.92 10.47 -15.03
N GLU A 161 8.64 11.21 -15.88
CA GLU A 161 10.02 10.86 -16.25
C GLU A 161 10.96 11.01 -15.06
N ALA A 162 10.78 12.07 -14.26
CA ALA A 162 11.55 12.27 -13.05
C ALA A 162 11.24 11.18 -12.00
N VAL A 163 9.97 10.80 -11.81
CA VAL A 163 9.60 9.68 -10.92
C VAL A 163 10.25 8.38 -11.37
N LYS A 164 10.20 8.07 -12.67
CA LYS A 164 10.81 6.86 -13.24
C LYS A 164 12.33 6.84 -13.10
N LEU A 165 12.97 7.99 -13.27
CA LEU A 165 14.45 8.11 -13.16
C LEU A 165 14.93 7.95 -11.72
N LEU A 166 14.23 8.55 -10.74
CA LEU A 166 14.67 8.57 -9.35
C LEU A 166 14.26 7.33 -8.56
N TYR A 167 13.12 6.73 -8.89
CA TYR A 167 12.55 5.63 -8.10
C TYR A 167 12.47 4.29 -8.84
N GLU A 168 12.83 4.23 -10.12
CA GLU A 168 12.87 3.02 -10.96
C GLU A 168 11.56 2.21 -11.02
N ASP A 169 10.96 1.82 -9.86
CA ASP A 169 9.68 1.11 -9.75
C ASP A 169 8.55 2.08 -9.46
N VAL A 170 7.99 2.69 -10.51
CA VAL A 170 6.86 3.63 -10.40
C VAL A 170 5.64 3.00 -9.69
N PRO A 171 5.17 1.78 -10.01
CA PRO A 171 4.09 1.14 -9.26
C PRO A 171 4.37 0.97 -7.77
N ASP A 172 5.61 0.70 -7.36
CA ASP A 172 5.96 0.60 -5.94
C ASP A 172 5.92 1.95 -5.26
N THR A 173 6.53 2.97 -5.86
CA THR A 173 6.50 4.34 -5.36
C THR A 173 5.07 4.82 -5.16
N LEU A 174 4.20 4.67 -6.17
CA LEU A 174 2.80 5.02 -6.05
C LEU A 174 2.09 4.22 -4.93
N SER A 175 2.42 2.94 -4.77
CA SER A 175 1.87 2.11 -3.70
C SER A 175 2.23 2.63 -2.30
N GLN A 176 3.44 3.11 -2.11
CA GLN A 176 3.92 3.65 -0.83
C GLN A 176 3.29 5.02 -0.51
N LEU A 177 2.92 5.80 -1.53
CA LEU A 177 2.29 7.11 -1.36
C LEU A 177 0.80 7.08 -1.05
N ILE A 178 0.13 5.91 -1.08
CA ILE A 178 -1.32 5.81 -0.89
C ILE A 178 -1.79 6.44 0.43
N ARG A 179 -1.04 6.26 1.52
CA ARG A 179 -1.39 6.83 2.83
C ARG A 179 -1.32 8.35 2.83
N THR A 180 -0.43 8.94 2.06
CA THR A 180 -0.24 10.40 2.00
C THR A 180 -1.35 11.12 1.23
N ALA A 181 -2.23 10.38 0.55
CA ALA A 181 -3.44 10.93 -0.05
C ALA A 181 -4.50 11.35 0.97
N PHE A 182 -4.41 10.87 2.22
CA PHE A 182 -5.30 11.29 3.30
C PHE A 182 -4.72 12.51 3.97
N ILE A 183 -5.43 13.63 3.86
CA ILE A 183 -4.97 14.92 4.38
C ILE A 183 -5.92 15.46 5.47
N PRO A 184 -5.41 16.24 6.42
CA PRO A 184 -6.25 16.92 7.39
C PRO A 184 -7.04 18.06 6.73
N LYS A 185 -8.02 18.58 7.45
CA LYS A 185 -8.63 19.87 7.11
C LYS A 185 -7.61 21.00 7.36
N ASP A 186 -7.72 22.07 6.60
CA ASP A 186 -6.87 23.25 6.75
C ASP A 186 -6.81 23.71 8.22
N GLY A 187 -5.62 23.95 8.73
CA GLY A 187 -5.36 24.30 10.13
C GLY A 187 -5.49 23.16 11.14
N MET A 188 -5.63 21.90 10.67
CA MET A 188 -5.70 20.71 11.51
C MET A 188 -4.54 19.75 11.19
N GLN A 189 -4.27 18.82 12.12
CA GLN A 189 -3.31 17.74 11.95
C GLN A 189 -3.98 16.39 12.12
N LEU A 190 -3.40 15.34 11.52
CA LEU A 190 -3.78 13.95 11.75
C LEU A 190 -2.84 13.35 12.79
N TYR A 191 -3.40 12.91 13.91
CA TYR A 191 -2.68 12.13 14.91
C TYR A 191 -3.00 10.66 14.70
N VAL A 192 -1.98 9.85 14.48
CA VAL A 192 -2.11 8.40 14.32
C VAL A 192 -1.41 7.74 15.51
N SER A 193 -2.17 6.96 16.27
CA SER A 193 -1.65 6.24 17.43
C SER A 193 -2.24 4.84 17.48
N ASP A 194 -1.43 3.85 17.80
CA ASP A 194 -1.84 2.47 17.96
C ASP A 194 -1.21 1.89 19.24
N PHE A 195 -1.86 0.91 19.84
CA PHE A 195 -1.33 0.22 21.00
C PHE A 195 -0.35 -0.86 20.57
N SER A 196 0.90 -0.69 20.89
CA SER A 196 1.91 -1.71 20.71
C SER A 196 1.54 -3.01 21.44
N ALA A 197 1.56 -4.14 20.72
CA ALA A 197 1.28 -5.48 21.22
C ALA A 197 -0.02 -5.60 22.06
N ILE A 198 -1.11 -4.94 21.65
CA ILE A 198 -2.37 -4.89 22.40
C ILE A 198 -2.90 -6.29 22.75
N GLU A 199 -2.76 -7.26 21.87
CA GLU A 199 -3.24 -8.63 22.08
C GLU A 199 -2.50 -9.29 23.24
N ALA A 200 -1.18 -9.15 23.32
CA ALA A 200 -0.37 -9.68 24.43
C ALA A 200 -0.71 -9.00 25.77
N ARG A 201 -0.96 -7.68 25.72
CA ARG A 201 -1.39 -6.91 26.93
C ARG A 201 -2.75 -7.36 27.44
N VAL A 202 -3.72 -7.59 26.56
CA VAL A 202 -5.06 -8.07 26.91
C VAL A 202 -5.00 -9.49 27.47
N ILE A 203 -4.18 -10.38 26.90
CA ILE A 203 -3.97 -11.73 27.42
C ILE A 203 -3.35 -11.69 28.83
N ALA A 204 -2.30 -10.91 29.02
CA ALA A 204 -1.65 -10.75 30.33
C ALA A 204 -2.63 -10.20 31.36
N TRP A 205 -3.41 -9.18 31.03
CA TRP A 205 -4.46 -8.63 31.89
C TRP A 205 -5.54 -9.66 32.25
N TYR A 206 -6.02 -10.43 31.27
CA TYR A 206 -7.03 -11.45 31.47
C TYR A 206 -6.56 -12.58 32.38
N LEU A 207 -5.29 -12.96 32.27
CA LEU A 207 -4.66 -13.99 33.11
C LEU A 207 -4.17 -13.48 34.47
N GLY A 208 -4.34 -12.18 34.78
CA GLY A 208 -3.81 -11.56 35.97
C GLY A 208 -2.28 -11.61 36.10
N LEU A 209 -1.58 -11.75 34.95
CA LEU A 209 -0.14 -11.83 34.86
C LEU A 209 0.46 -10.41 34.76
N PRO A 210 1.57 -10.13 35.46
CA PRO A 210 2.33 -8.92 35.22
C PRO A 210 2.88 -8.97 33.77
N ILE A 211 2.89 -7.84 33.09
CA ILE A 211 3.57 -7.73 31.79
C ILE A 211 5.05 -8.06 32.01
N PRO A 212 5.62 -9.09 31.35
CA PRO A 212 7.01 -9.46 31.59
C PRO A 212 7.95 -8.27 31.37
N GLU A 213 8.91 -8.07 32.26
CA GLU A 213 9.87 -6.96 32.18
C GLU A 213 10.56 -6.87 30.81
N LYS A 214 10.92 -8.01 30.22
CA LYS A 214 11.48 -8.06 28.85
C LYS A 214 10.53 -7.50 27.79
N LEU A 215 9.22 -7.76 27.91
CA LEU A 215 8.24 -7.23 26.99
C LEU A 215 8.02 -5.73 27.23
N LYS A 216 8.09 -5.29 28.49
CA LYS A 216 8.01 -3.89 28.87
C LYS A 216 9.19 -3.11 28.33
N ALA A 217 10.41 -3.61 28.47
CA ALA A 217 11.63 -3.00 27.92
C ALA A 217 11.60 -2.91 26.38
N VAL A 218 11.11 -3.94 25.67
CA VAL A 218 10.94 -3.90 24.20
C VAL A 218 9.89 -2.88 23.80
N LEU A 219 8.82 -2.74 24.57
CA LEU A 219 7.76 -1.77 24.30
C LEU A 219 8.23 -0.33 24.54
N GLU A 220 9.06 -0.11 25.55
CA GLU A 220 9.71 1.18 25.83
C GLU A 220 10.69 1.54 24.71
N GLN A 221 11.54 0.62 24.25
CA GLN A 221 12.45 0.84 23.12
C GLN A 221 11.74 1.12 21.80
N LEU A 222 10.57 0.51 21.54
CA LEU A 222 9.76 0.80 20.37
C LEU A 222 9.12 2.18 20.46
N HIS A 223 8.67 2.57 21.65
CA HIS A 223 8.09 3.88 21.89
C HIS A 223 9.13 5.00 21.75
N ASP A 224 10.34 4.79 22.24
CA ASP A 224 11.44 5.76 22.14
C ASP A 224 11.88 5.95 20.67
N ARG A 225 11.91 4.88 19.86
CA ARG A 225 12.21 4.98 18.41
C ARG A 225 11.15 5.77 17.65
N ASP A 226 9.88 5.51 17.93
CA ASP A 226 8.78 6.24 17.30
C ASP A 226 8.84 7.73 17.69
N SER A 227 9.24 8.05 18.91
CA SER A 227 9.41 9.43 19.40
C SER A 227 10.63 10.14 18.81
N GLU A 228 11.72 9.42 18.54
CA GLU A 228 12.92 9.98 17.89
C GLU A 228 12.73 10.22 16.38
N GLU A 229 11.91 9.40 15.72
CA GLU A 229 11.54 9.62 14.32
C GLU A 229 10.59 10.82 14.17
N GLU A 230 9.67 11.05 15.12
CA GLU A 230 8.80 12.23 15.12
C GLU A 230 9.59 13.54 15.30
N HIS A 231 10.65 13.56 16.12
CA HIS A 231 11.46 14.77 16.36
C HIS A 231 12.43 15.12 15.22
N LYS A 232 12.77 14.18 14.34
CA LYS A 232 13.61 14.44 13.16
C LYS A 232 12.84 15.07 11.99
N HIS A 233 11.54 15.15 12.06
CA HIS A 233 10.70 15.78 11.04
C HIS A 233 10.26 17.21 11.38
N ASP A 234 10.62 17.71 12.55
CA ASP A 234 10.29 19.08 13.01
C ASP A 234 11.49 20.06 12.97
N GLU A 235 12.65 19.64 12.46
CA GLU A 235 13.79 20.51 12.09
C GLU A 235 13.94 20.58 10.56
#